data_792049f1f44e194f8344ac5bc6869d51
#
_entry.id   792049f1f44e194f8344ac5bc6869d51
#
_cell.length_a   1.000
_cell.length_b   1.000
_cell.length_c   1.000
_cell.angle_alpha   90.00
_cell.angle_beta   90.00
_cell.angle_gamma   90.00
#
_symmetry.space_group_name_H-M   'P 1'
#
loop_
_entity.id
_entity.type
_entity.pdbx_description
1 polymer ?
#
loop_
_entity_poly.entity_id
_entity_poly.type
_entity_poly.pdbx_seq_one_letter_code
_entity_poly.pdbx_strand_id
1 'polypeptide(L)'
;MIAMGSPKAGNHNDLYEIEEVLKEILAFLEEAGIEHKGLFLNADAGFDSQGVREYLEGKDIVANIRENPRNRGERDNYFDEKLYERRFIIERTNAWIDGQKALLVRYEKLDVNWVTLHLLAFSLFFLRKIKV
;
A
#
# COMPACT_ATOMS: atom_id res chain seq x y z
N MET A 1 -2.07 8.19 8.46
CA MET A 1 -0.64 7.99 8.18
C MET A 1 -0.51 7.51 6.74
N ILE A 2 0.57 7.85 6.06
CA ILE A 2 0.94 7.34 4.75
C ILE A 2 2.33 6.71 4.92
N ALA A 3 2.48 5.44 4.55
CA ALA A 3 3.76 4.77 4.43
C ALA A 3 4.03 4.51 2.95
N MET A 4 5.28 4.63 2.54
CA MET A 4 5.70 4.41 1.17
C MET A 4 6.92 3.49 1.19
N GLY A 5 6.82 2.37 0.49
CA GLY A 5 7.95 1.46 0.31
C GLY A 5 8.97 2.00 -0.71
N SER A 6 10.08 1.30 -0.82
CA SER A 6 11.14 1.64 -1.79
C SER A 6 10.63 1.58 -3.22
N PRO A 7 11.04 2.54 -4.08
CA PRO A 7 10.62 2.57 -5.48
C PRO A 7 11.02 1.30 -6.23
N LYS A 8 10.10 0.77 -7.02
CA LYS A 8 10.34 -0.37 -7.91
C LYS A 8 10.23 0.05 -9.37
N ALA A 9 10.88 -0.69 -10.26
CA ALA A 9 10.75 -0.43 -11.69
C ALA A 9 9.33 -0.74 -12.17
N GLY A 10 8.73 0.16 -12.96
CA GLY A 10 7.33 0.07 -13.37
C GLY A 10 7.00 -1.04 -14.39
N ASN A 11 7.96 -1.85 -14.78
CA ASN A 11 7.79 -2.99 -15.67
C ASN A 11 7.51 -4.32 -14.95
N HIS A 12 7.41 -4.30 -13.62
CA HIS A 12 7.08 -5.47 -12.82
C HIS A 12 5.57 -5.53 -12.53
N ASN A 13 5.06 -6.73 -12.28
CA ASN A 13 3.68 -6.93 -11.82
C ASN A 13 3.56 -6.59 -10.32
N ASP A 14 2.31 -6.48 -9.84
CA ASP A 14 2.00 -6.10 -8.46
C ASP A 14 2.54 -7.08 -7.41
N LEU A 15 2.80 -8.33 -7.80
CA LEU A 15 3.33 -9.36 -6.90
C LEU A 15 4.87 -9.40 -6.86
N TYR A 16 5.54 -8.60 -7.70
CA TYR A 16 7.00 -8.58 -7.71
C TYR A 16 7.56 -8.09 -6.37
N GLU A 17 8.34 -8.94 -5.74
CA GLU A 17 8.94 -8.67 -4.42
C GLU A 17 7.94 -8.16 -3.36
N ILE A 18 6.67 -8.57 -3.45
CA ILE A 18 5.60 -8.06 -2.58
C ILE A 18 5.85 -8.33 -1.10
N GLU A 19 6.44 -9.48 -0.77
CA GLU A 19 6.77 -9.81 0.62
C GLU A 19 7.81 -8.86 1.20
N GLU A 20 8.80 -8.45 0.40
CA GLU A 20 9.82 -7.48 0.83
C GLU A 20 9.20 -6.10 1.05
N VAL A 21 8.30 -5.68 0.16
CA VAL A 21 7.55 -4.43 0.32
C VAL A 21 6.68 -4.46 1.59
N LEU A 22 6.00 -5.58 1.83
CA LEU A 22 5.19 -5.75 3.05
C LEU A 22 6.05 -5.74 4.31
N LYS A 23 7.20 -6.39 4.31
CA LYS A 23 8.16 -6.34 5.44
C LYS A 23 8.60 -4.90 5.73
N GLU A 24 8.95 -4.14 4.69
CA GLU A 24 9.36 -2.74 4.83
C GLU A 24 8.22 -1.89 5.43
N ILE A 25 6.99 -2.05 4.93
CA ILE A 25 5.82 -1.31 5.44
C ILE A 25 5.51 -1.69 6.89
N LEU A 26 5.58 -2.98 7.24
CA LEU A 26 5.36 -3.42 8.62
C LEU A 26 6.42 -2.88 9.58
N ALA A 27 7.69 -2.82 9.15
CA ALA A 27 8.76 -2.21 9.94
C ALA A 27 8.48 -0.71 10.20
N PHE A 28 7.99 0.04 9.21
CA PHE A 28 7.58 1.44 9.41
C PHE A 28 6.40 1.58 10.38
N LEU A 29 5.44 0.64 10.38
CA LEU A 29 4.36 0.64 11.36
C LEU A 29 4.88 0.42 12.77
N GLU A 30 5.76 -0.56 12.96
CA GLU A 30 6.39 -0.87 14.26
C GLU A 30 7.22 0.32 14.77
N GLU A 31 8.02 0.94 13.92
CA GLU A 31 8.80 2.15 14.25
C GLU A 31 7.89 3.31 14.67
N ALA A 32 6.71 3.43 14.05
CA ALA A 32 5.70 4.40 14.43
C ALA A 32 4.89 4.01 15.67
N GLY A 33 5.20 2.88 16.33
CA GLY A 33 4.48 2.39 17.51
C GLY A 33 3.09 1.82 17.19
N ILE A 34 2.85 1.41 15.94
CA ILE A 34 1.57 0.84 15.50
C ILE A 34 1.73 -0.68 15.44
N GLU A 35 1.01 -1.38 16.31
CA GLU A 35 0.95 -2.83 16.29
C GLU A 35 0.20 -3.32 15.04
N HIS A 36 0.78 -4.27 14.32
CA HIS A 36 0.19 -4.79 13.07
C HIS A 36 -0.76 -5.98 13.28
N LYS A 37 -0.71 -6.65 14.45
CA LYS A 37 -1.58 -7.78 14.75
C LYS A 37 -3.05 -7.40 14.73
N GLY A 38 -3.86 -8.20 14.04
CA GLY A 38 -5.29 -7.97 13.89
C GLY A 38 -5.65 -6.85 12.92
N LEU A 39 -4.68 -6.26 12.21
CA LEU A 39 -4.98 -5.31 11.14
C LEU A 39 -5.58 -6.03 9.93
N PHE A 40 -6.30 -5.27 9.11
CA PHE A 40 -6.81 -5.72 7.81
C PHE A 40 -5.99 -5.09 6.70
N LEU A 41 -5.48 -5.92 5.79
CA LEU A 41 -4.90 -5.44 4.54
C LEU A 41 -5.98 -5.45 3.44
N ASN A 42 -6.37 -4.27 2.96
CA ASN A 42 -7.23 -4.12 1.80
C ASN A 42 -6.39 -3.95 0.54
N ALA A 43 -6.47 -4.90 -0.38
CA ALA A 43 -5.78 -4.81 -1.66
C ALA A 43 -6.70 -5.27 -2.80
N ASP A 44 -6.35 -4.89 -4.04
CA ASP A 44 -7.12 -5.32 -5.20
C ASP A 44 -6.78 -6.75 -5.63
N ALA A 45 -7.48 -7.25 -6.65
CA ALA A 45 -7.32 -8.61 -7.13
C ALA A 45 -5.95 -8.89 -7.76
N GLY A 46 -5.15 -7.86 -8.07
CA GLY A 46 -3.77 -8.02 -8.54
C GLY A 46 -2.85 -8.61 -7.47
N PHE A 47 -3.19 -8.39 -6.19
CA PHE A 47 -2.44 -8.90 -5.03
C PHE A 47 -2.93 -10.27 -4.54
N ASP A 48 -3.97 -10.84 -5.18
CA ASP A 48 -4.50 -12.15 -4.77
C ASP A 48 -3.58 -13.28 -5.18
N SER A 49 -2.70 -13.67 -4.28
CA SER A 49 -1.86 -14.86 -4.40
C SER A 49 -1.85 -15.65 -3.10
N GLN A 50 -1.63 -16.95 -3.21
CA GLN A 50 -1.51 -17.85 -2.06
C GLN A 50 -0.40 -17.38 -1.12
N GLY A 51 0.79 -17.06 -1.67
CA GLY A 51 1.94 -16.63 -0.87
C GLY A 51 1.67 -15.35 -0.08
N VAL A 52 0.99 -14.35 -0.68
CA VAL A 52 0.61 -13.11 0.03
C VAL A 52 -0.33 -13.41 1.20
N ARG A 53 -1.34 -14.27 1.00
CA ARG A 53 -2.28 -14.63 2.05
C ARG A 53 -1.61 -15.38 3.20
N GLU A 54 -0.76 -16.36 2.88
CA GLU A 54 0.01 -17.12 3.88
C GLU A 54 0.99 -16.21 4.65
N TYR A 55 1.65 -15.29 3.95
CA TYR A 55 2.52 -14.31 4.59
C TYR A 55 1.75 -13.42 5.60
N LEU A 56 0.59 -12.90 5.20
CA LEU A 56 -0.23 -12.05 6.05
C LEU A 56 -0.79 -12.83 7.25
N GLU A 57 -1.26 -14.05 7.03
CA GLU A 57 -1.73 -14.94 8.10
C GLU A 57 -0.62 -15.21 9.12
N GLY A 58 0.61 -15.50 8.66
CA GLY A 58 1.77 -15.67 9.52
C GLY A 58 2.16 -14.42 10.32
N LYS A 59 1.60 -13.25 9.97
CA LYS A 59 1.77 -11.97 10.68
C LYS A 59 0.54 -11.57 11.50
N ASP A 60 -0.46 -12.42 11.65
CA ASP A 60 -1.75 -12.12 12.28
C ASP A 60 -2.48 -10.94 11.62
N ILE A 61 -2.33 -10.78 10.30
CA ILE A 61 -2.98 -9.74 9.49
C ILE A 61 -4.06 -10.40 8.62
N VAL A 62 -5.27 -9.86 8.66
CA VAL A 62 -6.39 -10.36 7.85
C VAL A 62 -6.29 -9.84 6.42
N ALA A 63 -6.15 -10.75 5.47
CA ALA A 63 -6.10 -10.42 4.05
C ALA A 63 -7.51 -10.16 3.50
N ASN A 64 -7.93 -8.89 3.43
CA ASN A 64 -9.17 -8.49 2.77
C ASN A 64 -8.90 -8.13 1.30
N ILE A 65 -8.54 -9.14 0.52
CA ILE A 65 -8.14 -9.04 -0.88
C ILE A 65 -9.24 -9.63 -1.75
N ARG A 66 -9.71 -8.87 -2.76
CA ARG A 66 -10.67 -9.40 -3.72
C ARG A 66 -10.07 -10.56 -4.50
N GLU A 67 -10.84 -11.65 -4.63
CA GLU A 67 -10.37 -12.81 -5.41
C GLU A 67 -10.14 -12.47 -6.87
N ASN A 68 -9.02 -12.96 -7.40
CA ASN A 68 -8.71 -12.83 -8.81
C ASN A 68 -9.43 -13.93 -9.59
N PRO A 69 -10.32 -13.60 -10.54
CA PRO A 69 -11.05 -14.59 -11.34
C PRO A 69 -10.15 -15.53 -12.15
N ARG A 70 -8.88 -15.18 -12.32
CA ARG A 70 -7.88 -16.01 -13.01
C ARG A 70 -7.34 -17.15 -12.13
N ASN A 71 -7.44 -16.98 -10.81
CA ASN A 71 -7.06 -18.01 -9.86
C ASN A 71 -8.20 -19.03 -9.77
N ARG A 72 -8.11 -20.12 -10.55
CA ARG A 72 -9.12 -21.17 -10.59
C ARG A 72 -9.12 -21.96 -9.28
N GLY A 73 -10.29 -22.17 -8.70
CA GLY A 73 -10.56 -22.98 -7.51
C GLY A 73 -11.55 -22.28 -6.57
N GLU A 74 -12.41 -23.07 -5.93
CA GLU A 74 -13.23 -22.57 -4.82
C GLU A 74 -12.29 -22.33 -3.63
N ARG A 75 -12.22 -21.10 -3.17
CA ARG A 75 -11.48 -20.68 -1.99
C ARG A 75 -12.45 -20.00 -1.04
N ASP A 76 -12.49 -20.49 0.17
CA ASP A 76 -13.25 -19.85 1.25
C ASP A 76 -12.39 -18.77 1.92
N ASN A 77 -12.06 -17.72 1.14
CA ASN A 77 -11.28 -16.62 1.64
C ASN A 77 -12.16 -15.59 2.33
N TYR A 78 -11.70 -15.08 3.45
CA TYR A 78 -12.35 -13.94 4.10
C TYR A 78 -12.40 -12.74 3.15
N PHE A 79 -13.58 -12.12 3.02
CA PHE A 79 -13.77 -10.88 2.29
C PHE A 79 -14.92 -10.05 2.88
N ASP A 80 -14.60 -8.84 3.30
CA ASP A 80 -15.57 -7.85 3.78
C ASP A 80 -15.67 -6.72 2.76
N GLU A 81 -16.81 -6.64 2.05
CA GLU A 81 -17.04 -5.66 1.01
C GLU A 81 -17.10 -4.22 1.55
N LYS A 82 -17.70 -4.01 2.72
CA LYS A 82 -17.78 -2.68 3.35
C LYS A 82 -16.39 -2.16 3.76
N LEU A 83 -15.55 -3.05 4.23
CA LEU A 83 -14.17 -2.72 4.54
C LEU A 83 -13.37 -2.46 3.26
N TYR A 84 -13.63 -3.24 2.21
CA TYR A 84 -12.98 -3.09 0.92
C TYR A 84 -13.33 -1.75 0.25
N GLU A 85 -14.54 -1.26 0.38
CA GLU A 85 -14.95 0.05 -0.13
C GLU A 85 -14.08 1.20 0.41
N ARG A 86 -13.52 1.05 1.62
CA ARG A 86 -12.59 2.05 2.18
C ARG A 86 -11.29 2.21 1.36
N ARG A 87 -11.04 1.36 0.40
CA ARG A 87 -9.91 1.45 -0.53
C ARG A 87 -9.88 2.78 -1.31
N PHE A 88 -11.03 3.45 -1.44
CA PHE A 88 -11.09 4.81 -2.04
C PHE A 88 -10.14 5.81 -1.37
N ILE A 89 -9.69 5.56 -0.14
CA ILE A 89 -8.71 6.40 0.57
C ILE A 89 -7.37 6.41 -0.19
N ILE A 90 -6.96 5.27 -0.76
CA ILE A 90 -5.74 5.16 -1.57
C ILE A 90 -5.91 5.95 -2.87
N GLU A 91 -7.04 5.80 -3.55
CA GLU A 91 -7.36 6.53 -4.79
C GLU A 91 -7.36 8.04 -4.55
N ARG A 92 -7.92 8.49 -3.42
CA ARG A 92 -7.88 9.89 -3.02
C ARG A 92 -6.46 10.38 -2.73
N THR A 93 -5.62 9.54 -2.13
CA THR A 93 -4.21 9.89 -1.86
C THR A 93 -3.46 10.02 -3.18
N ASN A 94 -3.66 9.11 -4.12
CA ASN A 94 -3.07 9.19 -5.44
C ASN A 94 -3.53 10.45 -6.20
N ALA A 95 -4.82 10.79 -6.15
CA ALA A 95 -5.33 12.02 -6.75
C ALA A 95 -4.69 13.30 -6.17
N TRP A 96 -4.27 13.29 -4.91
CA TRP A 96 -3.50 14.42 -4.33
C TRP A 96 -2.09 14.49 -4.89
N ILE A 97 -1.45 13.33 -5.14
CA ILE A 97 -0.12 13.25 -5.76
C ILE A 97 -0.18 13.71 -7.21
N ASP A 98 -1.21 13.33 -7.95
CA ASP A 98 -1.42 13.69 -9.36
C ASP A 98 -1.49 15.21 -9.57
N GLY A 99 -1.93 15.95 -8.57
CA GLY A 99 -1.87 17.41 -8.56
C GLY A 99 -0.45 17.99 -8.50
N GLN A 100 0.55 17.17 -8.21
CA GLN A 100 1.95 17.57 -8.07
C GLN A 100 2.76 17.06 -9.28
N LYS A 101 2.88 17.86 -10.33
CA LYS A 101 3.55 17.45 -11.59
C LYS A 101 4.95 16.86 -11.39
N ALA A 102 5.72 17.38 -10.42
CA ALA A 102 7.07 16.90 -10.10
C ALA A 102 7.09 15.47 -9.50
N LEU A 103 5.97 15.00 -8.97
CA LEU A 103 5.80 13.64 -8.44
C LEU A 103 5.24 12.70 -9.50
N LEU A 104 4.29 13.18 -10.30
CA LEU A 104 3.65 12.42 -11.37
C LEU A 104 4.64 12.12 -12.50
N VAL A 105 5.42 13.12 -12.90
CA VAL A 105 6.49 12.96 -13.88
C VAL A 105 7.82 13.00 -13.17
N ARG A 106 8.48 11.85 -13.10
CA ARG A 106 9.76 11.76 -12.40
C ARG A 106 10.86 12.46 -13.20
N TYR A 107 11.30 13.61 -12.71
CA TYR A 107 12.47 14.33 -13.20
C TYR A 107 13.74 14.01 -12.42
N GLU A 108 13.59 13.50 -11.21
CA GLU A 108 14.69 13.18 -10.32
C GLU A 108 15.39 11.89 -10.74
N LYS A 109 16.72 11.96 -10.91
CA LYS A 109 17.55 10.81 -11.27
C LYS A 109 17.81 9.87 -10.09
N LEU A 110 17.91 10.43 -8.89
CA LEU A 110 18.17 9.67 -7.67
C LEU A 110 16.86 9.31 -6.99
N ASP A 111 16.71 8.05 -6.62
CA ASP A 111 15.54 7.55 -5.90
C ASP A 111 15.32 8.28 -4.58
N VAL A 112 16.41 8.56 -3.85
CA VAL A 112 16.34 9.28 -2.57
C VAL A 112 15.71 10.67 -2.72
N ASN A 113 16.03 11.40 -3.77
CA ASN A 113 15.45 12.72 -4.02
C ASN A 113 13.96 12.60 -4.35
N TRP A 114 13.59 11.63 -5.18
CA TRP A 114 12.21 11.40 -5.57
C TRP A 114 11.34 10.99 -4.37
N VAL A 115 11.84 10.06 -3.53
CA VAL A 115 11.18 9.66 -2.28
C VAL A 115 11.04 10.86 -1.33
N THR A 116 12.09 11.68 -1.19
CA THR A 116 12.06 12.89 -0.34
C THR A 116 10.98 13.87 -0.79
N LEU A 117 10.79 14.07 -2.10
CA LEU A 117 9.73 14.93 -2.63
C LEU A 117 8.33 14.41 -2.27
N HIS A 118 8.12 13.09 -2.32
CA HIS A 118 6.86 12.48 -1.89
C HIS A 118 6.58 12.70 -0.40
N LEU A 119 7.60 12.47 0.44
CA LEU A 119 7.47 12.69 1.88
C LEU A 119 7.18 14.15 2.22
N LEU A 120 7.82 15.10 1.50
CA LEU A 120 7.53 16.51 1.64
C LEU A 120 6.09 16.84 1.23
N ALA A 121 5.61 16.31 0.11
CA ALA A 121 4.24 16.51 -0.34
C ALA A 121 3.22 15.96 0.65
N PHE A 122 3.43 14.75 1.18
CA PHE A 122 2.57 14.17 2.22
C PHE A 122 2.57 15.02 3.49
N SER A 123 3.72 15.52 3.91
CA SER A 123 3.83 16.43 5.06
C SER A 123 2.99 17.69 4.86
N LEU A 124 3.05 18.31 3.68
CA LEU A 124 2.24 19.48 3.32
C LEU A 124 0.73 19.14 3.30
N PHE A 125 0.32 17.97 2.80
CA PHE A 125 -1.08 17.55 2.83
C PHE A 125 -1.60 17.39 4.26
N PHE A 126 -0.80 16.83 5.17
CA PHE A 126 -1.17 16.71 6.57
C PHE A 126 -1.24 18.06 7.27
N LEU A 127 -0.25 18.94 7.06
CA LEU A 127 -0.24 20.28 7.64
C LEU A 127 -1.49 21.09 7.26
N ARG A 128 -1.94 21.00 6.01
CA ARG A 128 -3.17 21.68 5.56
C ARG A 128 -4.44 21.17 6.24
N LYS A 129 -4.40 19.99 6.86
CA LYS A 129 -5.55 19.39 7.57
C LYS A 129 -5.54 19.65 9.06
N ILE A 130 -4.41 20.06 9.61
CA ILE A 130 -4.33 20.52 11.01
C ILE A 130 -4.99 21.88 11.05
N LYS A 131 -6.20 21.94 11.61
CA LYS A 131 -6.82 23.22 11.95
C LYS A 131 -6.08 23.77 13.17
N VAL A 132 -5.39 24.87 13.00
CA VAL A 132 -4.86 25.69 14.09
C VAL A 132 -6.00 26.44 14.74
#